data_4bb9bcd5a871f642d115cc430b596611
#
_entry.id   4bb9bcd5a871f642d115cc430b596611
#
_cell.length_a   1.000
_cell.length_b   1.000
_cell.length_c   1.000
_cell.angle_alpha   90.00
_cell.angle_beta   90.00
_cell.angle_gamma   90.00
#
_symmetry.space_group_name_H-M   'P 1'
#
loop_
_entity.id
_entity.type
_entity.pdbx_description
1 polymer ?
#
loop_
_entity_poly.entity_id
_entity_poly.type
_entity_poly.pdbx_seq_one_letter_code
_entity_poly.pdbx_strand_id
1 'polypeptide(L)'
;MELLDRVGLKDKADQYPGRCSGGQQQRVAIARSLSLDPMVMLFDEPTSALDPEVGAEILAVMRELADDGMTMMVVTHEMGFAKKIADSVVFLHKGRVHESGTPDAIFSAPQTQELKDFLSALHQAGRL
;
A
#
# COMPACT_ATOMS: atom_id res chain seq x y z
N MET A 1 -4.67 -21.60 7.97
CA MET A 1 -5.90 -21.65 7.12
C MET A 1 -6.66 -20.33 7.14
N GLU A 2 -6.98 -19.81 8.32
CA GLU A 2 -7.70 -18.53 8.47
C GLU A 2 -6.98 -17.35 7.79
N LEU A 3 -5.66 -17.21 7.95
CA LEU A 3 -4.88 -16.15 7.33
C LEU A 3 -4.83 -16.25 5.80
N LEU A 4 -4.77 -17.46 5.26
CA LEU A 4 -4.84 -17.68 3.81
C LEU A 4 -6.22 -17.36 3.26
N ASP A 5 -7.27 -17.60 4.03
CA ASP A 5 -8.64 -17.22 3.69
C ASP A 5 -8.79 -15.70 3.61
N ARG A 6 -8.22 -14.96 4.58
CA ARG A 6 -8.21 -13.48 4.60
C ARG A 6 -7.56 -12.87 3.35
N VAL A 7 -6.54 -13.50 2.80
CA VAL A 7 -5.87 -13.03 1.58
C VAL A 7 -6.38 -13.71 0.30
N GLY A 8 -7.46 -14.50 0.39
CA GLY A 8 -8.09 -15.15 -0.76
C GLY A 8 -7.30 -16.31 -1.35
N LEU A 9 -6.49 -16.99 -0.55
CA LEU A 9 -5.61 -18.10 -0.99
C LEU A 9 -5.84 -19.40 -0.25
N LYS A 10 -7.02 -19.62 0.32
CA LYS A 10 -7.36 -20.82 1.09
C LYS A 10 -7.14 -22.12 0.30
N ASP A 11 -7.50 -22.10 -0.99
CA ASP A 11 -7.37 -23.22 -1.93
C ASP A 11 -5.91 -23.47 -2.38
N LYS A 12 -4.97 -22.61 -2.01
CA LYS A 12 -3.54 -22.67 -2.36
C LYS A 12 -2.65 -23.13 -1.21
N ALA A 13 -3.22 -23.56 -0.09
CA ALA A 13 -2.48 -23.93 1.13
C ALA A 13 -1.37 -24.97 0.88
N ASP A 14 -1.62 -25.92 -0.01
CA ASP A 14 -0.69 -27.02 -0.33
C ASP A 14 0.20 -26.72 -1.56
N GLN A 15 0.14 -25.52 -2.12
CA GLN A 15 0.90 -25.15 -3.31
C GLN A 15 2.27 -24.59 -2.93
N TYR A 16 3.32 -25.05 -3.64
CA TYR A 16 4.66 -24.49 -3.47
C TYR A 16 4.73 -23.04 -3.95
N PRO A 17 5.52 -22.17 -3.26
CA PRO A 17 5.64 -20.75 -3.63
C PRO A 17 6.04 -20.51 -5.09
N GLY A 18 6.91 -21.35 -5.66
CA GLY A 18 7.33 -21.23 -7.05
C GLY A 18 6.23 -21.46 -8.09
N ARG A 19 5.07 -21.99 -7.69
CA ARG A 19 3.89 -22.17 -8.53
C ARG A 19 2.83 -21.06 -8.36
N CYS A 20 3.07 -20.12 -7.44
CA CYS A 20 2.20 -18.99 -7.22
C CYS A 20 2.55 -17.84 -8.17
N SER A 21 1.53 -17.10 -8.63
CA SER A 21 1.74 -15.84 -9.35
C SER A 21 2.38 -14.78 -8.46
N GLY A 22 2.92 -13.70 -9.05
CA GLY A 22 3.51 -12.60 -8.28
C GLY A 22 2.54 -12.00 -7.25
N GLY A 23 1.28 -11.80 -7.62
CA GLY A 23 0.25 -11.31 -6.70
C GLY A 23 -0.11 -12.33 -5.61
N GLN A 24 -0.15 -13.61 -5.94
CA GLN A 24 -0.35 -14.67 -4.94
C GLN A 24 0.82 -14.73 -3.96
N GLN A 25 2.06 -14.63 -4.44
CA GLN A 25 3.24 -14.57 -3.58
C GLN A 25 3.19 -13.36 -2.63
N GLN A 26 2.77 -12.20 -3.13
CA GLN A 26 2.61 -10.98 -2.32
C GLN A 26 1.54 -11.16 -1.24
N ARG A 27 0.41 -11.77 -1.56
CA ARG A 27 -0.64 -12.08 -0.57
C ARG A 27 -0.17 -13.11 0.46
N VAL A 28 0.62 -14.09 0.07
CA VAL A 28 1.27 -15.03 1.02
C VAL A 28 2.22 -14.28 1.96
N ALA A 29 3.00 -13.34 1.45
CA ALA A 29 3.89 -12.53 2.28
C ALA A 29 3.11 -11.72 3.33
N ILE A 30 1.96 -11.14 2.96
CA ILE A 30 1.06 -10.45 3.89
C ILE A 30 0.53 -11.42 4.95
N ALA A 31 0.02 -12.59 4.55
CA ALA A 31 -0.48 -13.59 5.48
C ALA A 31 0.61 -14.07 6.45
N ARG A 32 1.84 -14.27 5.96
CA ARG A 32 2.99 -14.61 6.78
C ARG A 32 3.32 -13.55 7.81
N SER A 33 3.28 -12.28 7.44
CA SER A 33 3.48 -11.17 8.37
C SER A 33 2.39 -11.11 9.43
N LEU A 34 1.12 -11.32 9.04
CA LEU A 34 -0.02 -11.38 9.96
C LEU A 34 0.07 -12.55 10.95
N SER A 35 0.74 -13.65 10.61
CA SER A 35 0.88 -14.81 11.49
C SER A 35 1.68 -14.51 12.75
N LEU A 36 2.44 -13.43 12.78
CA LEU A 36 3.21 -12.96 13.93
C LEU A 36 2.39 -12.08 14.88
N ASP A 37 1.12 -11.86 14.59
CA ASP A 37 0.22 -10.95 15.32
C ASP A 37 0.87 -9.57 15.56
N PRO A 38 1.27 -8.88 14.49
CA PRO A 38 2.06 -7.65 14.59
C PRO A 38 1.22 -6.48 15.10
N MET A 39 1.84 -5.58 15.86
CA MET A 39 1.25 -4.30 16.23
C MET A 39 1.28 -3.30 15.07
N VAL A 40 2.29 -3.39 14.21
CA VAL A 40 2.49 -2.52 13.04
C VAL A 40 2.94 -3.37 11.86
N MET A 41 2.37 -3.12 10.69
CA MET A 41 2.83 -3.68 9.42
C MET A 41 3.49 -2.62 8.56
N LEU A 42 4.62 -3.00 7.94
CA LEU A 42 5.37 -2.15 7.03
C LEU A 42 5.23 -2.67 5.61
N PHE A 43 4.82 -1.79 4.69
CA PHE A 43 4.72 -2.08 3.26
C PHE A 43 5.64 -1.14 2.48
N ASP A 44 6.55 -1.71 1.72
CA ASP A 44 7.45 -0.94 0.85
C ASP A 44 7.11 -1.25 -0.62
N GLU A 45 6.40 -0.33 -1.25
CA GLU A 45 5.93 -0.42 -2.64
C GLU A 45 5.32 -1.80 -3.00
N PRO A 46 4.26 -2.23 -2.29
CA PRO A 46 3.75 -3.62 -2.40
C PRO A 46 3.18 -3.98 -3.77
N THR A 47 2.91 -3.01 -4.63
CA THR A 47 2.32 -3.22 -5.97
C THR A 47 3.26 -2.89 -7.12
N SER A 48 4.49 -2.42 -6.86
CA SER A 48 5.39 -1.86 -7.88
C SER A 48 5.81 -2.87 -8.96
N ALA A 49 5.91 -4.15 -8.63
CA ALA A 49 6.30 -5.23 -9.55
C ALA A 49 5.11 -5.99 -10.15
N LEU A 50 3.89 -5.52 -9.93
CA LEU A 50 2.66 -6.18 -10.34
C LEU A 50 1.95 -5.38 -11.44
N ASP A 51 1.21 -6.09 -12.31
CA ASP A 51 0.31 -5.41 -13.23
C ASP A 51 -0.88 -4.76 -12.49
N PRO A 52 -1.60 -3.80 -13.11
CA PRO A 52 -2.64 -3.02 -12.42
C PRO A 52 -3.76 -3.84 -11.80
N GLU A 53 -4.20 -4.92 -12.44
CA GLU A 53 -5.29 -5.77 -11.91
C GLU A 53 -4.84 -6.49 -10.64
N VAL A 54 -3.66 -7.09 -10.69
CA VAL A 54 -3.08 -7.82 -9.56
C VAL A 54 -2.72 -6.85 -8.43
N GLY A 55 -2.21 -5.67 -8.76
CA GLY A 55 -1.96 -4.59 -7.80
C GLY A 55 -3.23 -4.16 -7.06
N ALA A 56 -4.36 -4.05 -7.77
CA ALA A 56 -5.65 -3.72 -7.17
C ALA A 56 -6.11 -4.75 -6.13
N GLU A 57 -5.84 -6.04 -6.35
CA GLU A 57 -6.15 -7.10 -5.38
C GLU A 57 -5.34 -6.94 -4.09
N ILE A 58 -4.06 -6.56 -4.19
CA ILE A 58 -3.21 -6.31 -3.03
C ILE A 58 -3.70 -5.08 -2.25
N LEU A 59 -4.05 -3.99 -2.95
CA LEU A 59 -4.59 -2.80 -2.31
C LEU A 59 -5.93 -3.07 -1.62
N ALA A 60 -6.75 -3.96 -2.16
CA ALA A 60 -7.99 -4.39 -1.52
C ALA A 60 -7.73 -5.11 -0.20
N VAL A 61 -6.76 -6.02 -0.14
CA VAL A 61 -6.34 -6.70 1.11
C VAL A 61 -5.83 -5.67 2.13
N MET A 62 -5.00 -4.72 1.71
CA MET A 62 -4.48 -3.68 2.59
C MET A 62 -5.61 -2.78 3.13
N ARG A 63 -6.62 -2.48 2.32
CA ARG A 63 -7.80 -1.74 2.77
C ARG A 63 -8.56 -2.48 3.85
N GLU A 64 -8.82 -3.77 3.67
CA GLU A 64 -9.48 -4.60 4.68
C GLU A 64 -8.71 -4.60 6.00
N LEU A 65 -7.37 -4.69 5.94
CA LEU A 65 -6.53 -4.59 7.13
C LEU A 65 -6.66 -3.24 7.84
N ALA A 66 -6.71 -2.14 7.07
CA ALA A 66 -6.92 -0.81 7.61
C ALA A 66 -8.30 -0.68 8.27
N ASP A 67 -9.35 -1.18 7.64
CA ASP A 67 -10.72 -1.18 8.16
C ASP A 67 -10.84 -2.01 9.46
N ASP A 68 -10.02 -3.06 9.60
CA ASP A 68 -9.91 -3.87 10.81
C ASP A 68 -9.08 -3.20 11.93
N GLY A 69 -8.56 -2.01 11.70
CA GLY A 69 -7.79 -1.25 12.70
C GLY A 69 -6.31 -1.56 12.75
N MET A 70 -5.75 -2.25 11.74
CA MET A 70 -4.31 -2.53 11.67
C MET A 70 -3.52 -1.22 11.47
N THR A 71 -2.54 -0.99 12.34
CA THR A 71 -1.58 0.10 12.15
C THR A 71 -0.59 -0.27 11.06
N MET A 72 -0.48 0.58 10.04
CA MET A 72 0.36 0.34 8.88
C MET A 72 1.20 1.57 8.53
N MET A 73 2.44 1.34 8.12
CA MET A 73 3.25 2.33 7.41
C MET A 73 3.45 1.83 5.98
N VAL A 74 3.06 2.64 5.00
CA VAL A 74 3.05 2.25 3.60
C VAL A 74 3.85 3.24 2.76
N VAL A 75 4.87 2.76 2.09
CA VAL A 75 5.57 3.50 1.02
C VAL A 75 4.93 3.09 -0.30
N THR A 76 4.40 4.05 -1.03
CA THR A 76 3.66 3.75 -2.25
C THR A 76 3.64 4.91 -3.24
N HIS A 77 3.50 4.60 -4.52
CA HIS A 77 3.15 5.53 -5.59
C HIS A 77 1.65 5.52 -5.92
N GLU A 78 0.87 4.73 -5.22
CA GLU A 78 -0.58 4.63 -5.39
C GLU A 78 -1.29 5.77 -4.65
N MET A 79 -1.30 6.96 -5.26
CA MET A 79 -1.80 8.16 -4.61
C MET A 79 -3.30 8.10 -4.33
N GLY A 80 -4.07 7.46 -5.22
CA GLY A 80 -5.50 7.25 -5.00
C GLY A 80 -5.80 6.38 -3.77
N PHE A 81 -4.97 5.37 -3.54
CA PHE A 81 -5.03 4.55 -2.32
C PHE A 81 -4.64 5.37 -1.09
N ALA A 82 -3.49 6.05 -1.13
CA ALA A 82 -3.03 6.88 -0.02
C ALA A 82 -4.07 7.94 0.39
N LYS A 83 -4.65 8.63 -0.59
CA LYS A 83 -5.69 9.65 -0.35
C LYS A 83 -6.92 9.11 0.36
N LYS A 84 -7.32 7.86 0.06
CA LYS A 84 -8.55 7.26 0.59
C LYS A 84 -8.38 6.57 1.94
N ILE A 85 -7.19 6.03 2.21
CA ILE A 85 -6.98 5.09 3.32
C ILE A 85 -6.10 5.69 4.41
N ALA A 86 -5.17 6.57 4.07
CA ALA A 86 -4.23 7.10 5.05
C ALA A 86 -4.91 8.06 6.05
N ASP A 87 -4.54 7.95 7.31
CA ASP A 87 -4.85 8.95 8.35
C ASP A 87 -3.85 10.11 8.30
N SER A 88 -2.61 9.81 7.93
CA SER A 88 -1.53 10.78 7.78
C SER A 88 -0.67 10.43 6.58
N VAL A 89 -0.23 11.47 5.86
CA VAL A 89 0.64 11.34 4.69
C VAL A 89 1.93 12.10 4.96
N VAL A 90 3.05 11.46 4.60
CA VAL A 90 4.39 12.02 4.73
C VAL A 90 5.03 12.11 3.36
N PHE A 91 5.42 13.29 2.95
CA PHE A 91 6.17 13.52 1.72
C PHE A 91 7.67 13.54 2.01
N LEU A 92 8.40 12.60 1.39
CA LEU A 92 9.85 12.51 1.50
C LEU A 92 10.51 13.20 0.31
N HIS A 93 11.50 14.03 0.58
CA HIS A 93 12.30 14.69 -0.46
C HIS A 93 13.76 14.74 -0.01
N LYS A 94 14.68 14.29 -0.87
CA LYS A 94 16.12 14.25 -0.60
C LYS A 94 16.49 13.57 0.74
N GLY A 95 15.83 12.45 1.04
CA GLY A 95 16.10 11.66 2.23
C GLY A 95 15.58 12.26 3.55
N ARG A 96 14.68 13.24 3.48
CA ARG A 96 14.10 13.90 4.66
C ARG A 96 12.59 13.97 4.56
N VAL A 97 11.94 14.01 5.70
CA VAL A 97 10.53 14.40 5.79
C VAL A 97 10.44 15.88 5.42
N HIS A 98 9.78 16.18 4.31
CA HIS A 98 9.68 17.51 3.76
C HIS A 98 8.36 18.19 4.12
N GLU A 99 7.27 17.45 4.01
CA GLU A 99 5.94 17.89 4.41
C GLU A 99 5.14 16.70 4.95
N SER A 100 4.27 16.94 5.94
CA SER A 100 3.38 15.90 6.47
C SER A 100 2.06 16.50 6.90
N GLY A 101 1.01 15.71 6.86
CA GLY A 101 -0.33 16.15 7.25
C GLY A 101 -1.40 15.13 6.90
N THR A 102 -2.65 15.55 7.02
CA THR A 102 -3.79 14.76 6.57
C THR A 102 -3.76 14.59 5.04
N PRO A 103 -4.41 13.56 4.49
CA PRO A 103 -4.53 13.43 3.03
C PRO A 103 -5.05 14.70 2.35
N ASP A 104 -6.06 15.35 2.91
CA ASP A 104 -6.59 16.60 2.34
C ASP A 104 -5.56 17.73 2.35
N ALA A 105 -4.79 17.87 3.42
CA ALA A 105 -3.75 18.89 3.50
C ALA A 105 -2.64 18.64 2.44
N ILE A 106 -2.20 17.41 2.28
CA ILE A 106 -1.11 17.05 1.36
C ILE A 106 -1.57 17.11 -0.10
N PHE A 107 -2.73 16.54 -0.43
CA PHE A 107 -3.16 16.41 -1.83
C PHE A 107 -3.93 17.62 -2.34
N SER A 108 -4.63 18.35 -1.48
CA SER A 108 -5.48 19.47 -1.92
C SER A 108 -4.92 20.85 -1.55
N ALA A 109 -4.05 20.94 -0.56
CA ALA A 109 -3.47 22.20 -0.07
C ALA A 109 -1.96 22.07 0.24
N PRO A 110 -1.13 21.57 -0.72
CA PRO A 110 0.31 21.43 -0.51
C PRO A 110 0.95 22.81 -0.23
N GLN A 111 1.84 22.85 0.74
CA GLN A 111 2.50 24.09 1.17
C GLN A 111 3.83 24.33 0.47
N THR A 112 4.65 23.27 0.33
CA THR A 112 5.97 23.37 -0.27
C THR A 112 5.92 23.31 -1.81
N GLN A 113 6.87 23.99 -2.45
CA GLN A 113 6.95 23.99 -3.92
C GLN A 113 7.28 22.60 -4.46
N GLU A 114 8.15 21.86 -3.76
CA GLU A 114 8.56 20.51 -4.14
C GLU A 114 7.38 19.54 -4.15
N LEU A 115 6.48 19.62 -3.16
CA LEU A 115 5.26 18.81 -3.13
C LEU A 115 4.30 19.22 -4.26
N LYS A 116 4.13 20.51 -4.52
CA LYS A 116 3.30 21.02 -5.63
C LYS A 116 3.80 20.50 -6.98
N ASP A 117 5.10 20.55 -7.20
CA ASP A 117 5.74 20.08 -8.44
C ASP A 117 5.57 18.55 -8.59
N PHE A 118 5.77 17.80 -7.52
CA PHE A 118 5.56 16.36 -7.48
C PHE A 118 4.12 15.97 -7.83
N LEU A 119 3.13 16.60 -7.19
CA LEU A 119 1.72 16.33 -7.45
C LEU A 119 1.31 16.72 -8.88
N SER A 120 1.84 17.83 -9.39
CA SER A 120 1.60 18.27 -10.78
C SER A 120 2.13 17.25 -11.78
N ALA A 121 3.33 16.71 -11.54
CA ALA A 121 3.91 15.67 -12.39
C ALA A 121 3.08 14.38 -12.38
N LEU A 122 2.56 13.99 -11.22
CA LEU A 122 1.68 12.82 -11.10
C LEU A 122 0.35 13.04 -11.82
N HIS A 123 -0.22 14.23 -11.72
CA HIS A 123 -1.46 14.58 -12.42
C HIS A 123 -1.30 14.51 -13.93
N GLN A 124 -0.20 15.08 -14.45
CA GLN A 124 0.13 15.02 -15.90
C GLN A 124 0.34 13.57 -16.38
N ALA A 125 0.87 12.71 -15.52
CA ALA A 125 1.06 11.29 -15.82
C ALA A 125 -0.24 10.44 -15.65
N GLY A 126 -1.38 11.05 -15.27
CA GLY A 126 -2.63 10.35 -15.03
C GLY A 126 -2.62 9.42 -13.83
N ARG A 127 -1.76 9.69 -12.84
CA ARG A 127 -1.56 8.85 -11.63
C ARG A 127 -2.18 9.44 -10.36
N LEU A 128 -2.97 10.49 -10.51
CA LEU A 128 -3.61 11.18 -9.39
C LEU A 128 -5.12 11.29 -9.63
#